data_539541da6e437c16e37dff896fdf93b8
#
_entry.id   539541da6e437c16e37dff896fdf93b8
#
_cell.length_a   1.000
_cell.length_b   1.000
_cell.length_c   1.000
_cell.angle_alpha   90.00
_cell.angle_beta   90.00
_cell.angle_gamma   90.00
#
_symmetry.space_group_name_H-M   'P 1'
#
loop_
_entity.id
_entity.type
_entity.pdbx_description
1 polymer ?
#
loop_
_entity_poly.entity_id
_entity_poly.type
_entity_poly.pdbx_seq_one_letter_code
_entity_poly.pdbx_strand_id
1 'polypeptide(L)'
;MKKDKSFRPDRVLSYFRVEWLPLLLVTLSGLVYNIGLLAAPWFEGRLAQCLADILGGSETAAQMALLVLAYIAVTLLVQAARFIKRFYVRRFANNINRRMKGILYANLVRQSRAALEKEGAGELMTKAIADVDDCVEGMRKFTTEVFDTGVALAGYAVMLLVYDWRLAILGLLFTPVSYVCAAGMKKPVQRAGAAYKKAAGALSSATLDRARNAVTYRIYGCEEARMEKYEEALSLYEKTAVRNNVWQSALPPLYLAASEAGTLFILWFGAKNVLGTGWNHWDIAAFTTFLSCFTKLVVKSSKVAKLFNAVQKAEVSWKRIRPLMKTPEQLDALQIPAAQDVTLKELAFSYGEEPVFSGLSLTAHPGDIIGITGPVACGKSTLGRVFLCEAPYQGSVCFGGRELSTLTPRQIAATVGYLGHDPELSADTVQNNVLCGSEQDVMPWLAAAALKEEVLAMEKGTETVIGSGSTRLSGGQAQRLALARTLAHPRPVLVLDDPFSALDRSTEDAIFAELQAYARDKVVFLISHRLYHFPQMQQIIFMEGGRTTVGTHEELMAAVPVYRQLYESQTGLKGGEGA
;
A
#
# COMPACT_ATOMS: atom_id res chain seq x y z
N MET A 1 -21.59 -1.25 2.69
CA MET A 1 -21.22 -2.68 2.93
C MET A 1 -22.16 -3.24 4.01
N LYS A 2 -22.96 -4.26 3.71
CA LYS A 2 -23.75 -4.96 4.75
C LYS A 2 -22.78 -5.51 5.81
N LYS A 3 -22.95 -5.12 7.06
CA LYS A 3 -22.16 -5.61 8.20
C LYS A 3 -22.44 -7.09 8.42
N ASP A 4 -21.55 -7.94 7.96
CA ASP A 4 -21.53 -9.33 8.40
C ASP A 4 -20.77 -9.35 9.75
N LYS A 5 -21.51 -9.49 10.86
CA LYS A 5 -20.98 -9.50 12.23
C LYS A 5 -19.93 -10.62 12.47
N SER A 6 -19.82 -11.58 11.54
CA SER A 6 -18.89 -12.70 11.63
C SER A 6 -17.55 -12.47 10.90
N PHE A 7 -17.41 -11.39 10.13
CA PHE A 7 -16.22 -11.11 9.35
C PHE A 7 -15.09 -10.53 10.23
N ARG A 8 -13.95 -11.22 10.25
CA ARG A 8 -12.73 -10.81 10.95
C ARG A 8 -11.62 -10.52 9.97
N PRO A 9 -11.26 -9.24 9.74
CA PRO A 9 -10.24 -8.86 8.77
C PRO A 9 -8.84 -9.42 9.08
N ASP A 10 -8.53 -9.69 10.34
CA ASP A 10 -7.28 -10.24 10.84
C ASP A 10 -7.10 -11.73 10.56
N ARG A 11 -8.11 -12.41 9.97
CA ARG A 11 -8.11 -13.85 9.70
C ARG A 11 -8.32 -14.13 8.22
N VAL A 12 -7.36 -14.79 7.60
CA VAL A 12 -7.41 -15.19 6.18
C VAL A 12 -8.67 -16.01 5.86
N LEU A 13 -9.03 -16.96 6.72
CA LEU A 13 -10.22 -17.82 6.52
C LEU A 13 -11.54 -17.03 6.45
N SER A 14 -11.64 -15.85 7.04
CA SER A 14 -12.86 -15.05 6.98
C SER A 14 -13.12 -14.51 5.58
N TYR A 15 -12.08 -14.27 4.78
CA TYR A 15 -12.22 -13.87 3.37
C TYR A 15 -12.79 -15.00 2.51
N PHE A 16 -12.36 -16.24 2.75
CA PHE A 16 -12.92 -17.42 2.08
C PHE A 16 -14.39 -17.63 2.44
N ARG A 17 -14.76 -17.42 3.71
CA ARG A 17 -16.16 -17.57 4.16
C ARG A 17 -17.09 -16.55 3.52
N VAL A 18 -16.66 -15.29 3.41
CA VAL A 18 -17.48 -14.23 2.81
C VAL A 18 -17.66 -14.43 1.30
N GLU A 19 -16.65 -14.93 0.61
CA GLU A 19 -16.68 -15.21 -0.83
C GLU A 19 -17.04 -16.70 -1.12
N TRP A 20 -17.92 -17.31 -0.29
CA TRP A 20 -18.27 -18.73 -0.40
C TRP A 20 -18.94 -19.11 -1.73
N LEU A 21 -19.76 -18.21 -2.30
CA LEU A 21 -20.47 -18.47 -3.57
C LEU A 21 -19.51 -18.55 -4.77
N PRO A 22 -18.60 -17.59 -5.01
CA PRO A 22 -17.54 -17.76 -6.00
C PRO A 22 -16.70 -19.03 -5.77
N LEU A 23 -16.39 -19.36 -4.50
CA LEU A 23 -15.63 -20.57 -4.16
C LEU A 23 -16.40 -21.85 -4.51
N LEU A 24 -17.69 -21.92 -4.23
CA LEU A 24 -18.53 -23.05 -4.59
C LEU A 24 -18.51 -23.29 -6.10
N LEU A 25 -18.66 -22.21 -6.89
CA LEU A 25 -18.64 -22.31 -8.35
C LEU A 25 -17.26 -22.71 -8.89
N VAL A 26 -16.18 -22.21 -8.25
CA VAL A 26 -14.80 -22.64 -8.56
C VAL A 26 -14.61 -24.11 -8.25
N THR A 27 -15.16 -24.60 -7.13
CA THR A 27 -15.04 -26.01 -6.71
C THR A 27 -15.78 -26.93 -7.68
N LEU A 28 -17.04 -26.65 -7.97
CA LEU A 28 -17.85 -27.46 -8.89
C LEU A 28 -17.26 -27.47 -10.30
N SER A 29 -16.99 -26.30 -10.87
CA SER A 29 -16.38 -26.22 -12.20
C SER A 29 -14.95 -26.78 -12.24
N GLY A 30 -14.21 -26.65 -11.14
CA GLY A 30 -12.88 -27.21 -10.96
C GLY A 30 -12.88 -28.74 -10.93
N LEU A 31 -13.84 -29.35 -10.25
CA LEU A 31 -14.02 -30.82 -10.24
C LEU A 31 -14.35 -31.33 -11.64
N VAL A 32 -15.36 -30.73 -12.31
CA VAL A 32 -15.71 -31.12 -13.69
C VAL A 32 -14.50 -30.98 -14.63
N TYR A 33 -13.76 -29.87 -14.53
CA TYR A 33 -12.56 -29.65 -15.33
C TYR A 33 -11.48 -30.70 -15.06
N ASN A 34 -11.12 -30.95 -13.81
CA ASN A 34 -9.99 -31.80 -13.48
C ASN A 34 -10.29 -33.30 -13.64
N ILE A 35 -11.52 -33.74 -13.35
CA ILE A 35 -11.97 -35.10 -13.65
C ILE A 35 -12.07 -35.25 -15.18
N GLY A 36 -12.61 -34.26 -15.89
CA GLY A 36 -12.68 -34.29 -17.33
C GLY A 36 -11.33 -34.36 -18.04
N LEU A 37 -10.26 -33.87 -17.41
CA LEU A 37 -8.89 -34.04 -17.96
C LEU A 37 -8.45 -35.50 -18.04
N LEU A 38 -9.04 -36.41 -17.24
CA LEU A 38 -8.74 -37.84 -17.27
C LEU A 38 -9.34 -38.51 -18.53
N ALA A 39 -10.34 -37.91 -19.12
CA ALA A 39 -10.94 -38.42 -20.36
C ALA A 39 -9.95 -38.39 -21.53
N ALA A 40 -9.07 -37.39 -21.62
CA ALA A 40 -8.13 -37.27 -22.73
C ALA A 40 -7.21 -38.49 -22.88
N PRO A 41 -6.47 -38.97 -21.84
CA PRO A 41 -5.69 -40.22 -21.94
C PRO A 41 -6.55 -41.42 -22.35
N TRP A 42 -7.74 -41.54 -21.82
CA TRP A 42 -8.65 -42.63 -22.16
C TRP A 42 -9.06 -42.61 -23.63
N PHE A 43 -9.45 -41.44 -24.17
CA PHE A 43 -9.78 -41.31 -25.59
C PHE A 43 -8.54 -41.52 -26.48
N GLU A 44 -7.36 -41.01 -26.07
CA GLU A 44 -6.08 -41.23 -26.79
C GLU A 44 -5.80 -42.74 -26.93
N GLY A 45 -6.00 -43.50 -25.84
CA GLY A 45 -5.86 -44.95 -25.87
C GLY A 45 -6.86 -45.67 -26.77
N ARG A 46 -8.17 -45.29 -26.64
CA ARG A 46 -9.22 -45.90 -27.47
C ARG A 46 -9.06 -45.58 -28.95
N LEU A 47 -8.63 -44.39 -29.30
CA LEU A 47 -8.35 -44.03 -30.70
C LEU A 47 -7.15 -44.82 -31.25
N ALA A 48 -6.11 -45.02 -30.45
CA ALA A 48 -4.95 -45.83 -30.86
C ALA A 48 -5.33 -47.30 -31.12
N GLN A 49 -6.19 -47.86 -30.25
CA GLN A 49 -6.69 -49.23 -30.44
C GLN A 49 -7.59 -49.32 -31.69
N CYS A 50 -8.56 -48.42 -31.83
CA CYS A 50 -9.44 -48.40 -32.97
C CYS A 50 -8.66 -48.27 -34.30
N LEU A 51 -7.56 -47.50 -34.33
CA LEU A 51 -6.69 -47.40 -35.53
C LEU A 51 -6.02 -48.78 -35.82
N ALA A 52 -5.52 -49.45 -34.78
CA ALA A 52 -4.92 -50.78 -34.93
C ALA A 52 -5.97 -51.79 -35.43
N ASP A 53 -7.18 -51.74 -34.91
CA ASP A 53 -8.29 -52.61 -35.30
C ASP A 53 -8.79 -52.37 -36.73
N ILE A 54 -8.79 -51.12 -37.19
CA ILE A 54 -9.06 -50.77 -38.60
C ILE A 54 -7.98 -51.35 -39.54
N LEU A 55 -6.69 -51.23 -39.13
CA LEU A 55 -5.58 -51.83 -39.90
C LEU A 55 -5.65 -53.33 -39.93
N GLY A 56 -6.20 -53.95 -38.87
CA GLY A 56 -6.48 -55.38 -38.77
C GLY A 56 -7.78 -55.83 -39.48
N GLY A 57 -8.59 -54.89 -39.99
CA GLY A 57 -9.85 -55.19 -40.71
C GLY A 57 -11.04 -55.52 -39.80
N SER A 58 -10.93 -55.31 -38.49
CA SER A 58 -11.95 -55.64 -37.48
C SER A 58 -12.91 -54.49 -37.15
N GLU A 59 -12.51 -53.23 -37.39
CA GLU A 59 -13.33 -52.02 -37.18
C GLU A 59 -13.39 -51.13 -38.43
N THR A 60 -14.33 -50.16 -38.40
CA THR A 60 -14.58 -49.26 -39.56
C THR A 60 -14.19 -47.81 -39.24
N ALA A 61 -13.89 -47.03 -40.30
CA ALA A 61 -13.58 -45.61 -40.19
C ALA A 61 -14.75 -44.78 -39.56
N ALA A 62 -15.98 -45.28 -39.70
CA ALA A 62 -17.17 -44.63 -39.10
C ALA A 62 -17.15 -44.70 -37.55
N GLN A 63 -16.66 -45.81 -36.99
CA GLN A 63 -16.51 -45.96 -35.52
C GLN A 63 -15.44 -45.02 -35.00
N MET A 64 -14.32 -44.88 -35.71
CA MET A 64 -13.30 -43.91 -35.36
C MET A 64 -13.81 -42.47 -35.42
N ALA A 65 -14.60 -42.13 -36.46
CA ALA A 65 -15.21 -40.79 -36.58
C ALA A 65 -16.15 -40.47 -35.38
N LEU A 66 -16.96 -41.45 -34.97
CA LEU A 66 -17.86 -41.31 -33.80
C LEU A 66 -17.04 -41.08 -32.52
N LEU A 67 -15.95 -41.81 -32.34
CA LEU A 67 -15.06 -41.67 -31.17
C LEU A 67 -14.39 -40.29 -31.12
N VAL A 68 -13.95 -39.79 -32.30
CA VAL A 68 -13.38 -38.43 -32.44
C VAL A 68 -14.42 -37.36 -32.10
N LEU A 69 -15.65 -37.48 -32.59
CA LEU A 69 -16.74 -36.54 -32.27
C LEU A 69 -17.07 -36.55 -30.76
N ALA A 70 -17.11 -37.73 -30.15
CA ALA A 70 -17.29 -37.85 -28.68
C ALA A 70 -16.15 -37.19 -27.93
N TYR A 71 -14.91 -37.36 -28.34
CA TYR A 71 -13.73 -36.74 -27.75
C TYR A 71 -13.78 -35.20 -27.87
N ILE A 72 -14.16 -34.68 -29.02
CA ILE A 72 -14.35 -33.24 -29.24
C ILE A 72 -15.43 -32.69 -28.32
N ALA A 73 -16.59 -33.36 -28.22
CA ALA A 73 -17.69 -32.93 -27.34
C ALA A 73 -17.27 -32.89 -25.86
N VAL A 74 -16.58 -33.93 -25.38
CA VAL A 74 -16.06 -33.97 -24.00
C VAL A 74 -15.01 -32.89 -23.78
N THR A 75 -14.12 -32.66 -24.74
CA THR A 75 -13.09 -31.62 -24.66
C THR A 75 -13.73 -30.24 -24.59
N LEU A 76 -14.76 -29.95 -25.38
CA LEU A 76 -15.50 -28.68 -25.34
C LEU A 76 -16.16 -28.46 -23.97
N LEU A 77 -16.78 -29.49 -23.40
CA LEU A 77 -17.38 -29.44 -22.05
C LEU A 77 -16.31 -29.10 -20.99
N VAL A 78 -15.16 -29.79 -21.07
CA VAL A 78 -14.03 -29.58 -20.14
C VAL A 78 -13.47 -28.15 -20.28
N GLN A 79 -13.36 -27.61 -21.50
CA GLN A 79 -12.92 -26.23 -21.71
C GLN A 79 -13.95 -25.20 -21.25
N ALA A 80 -15.24 -25.48 -21.40
CA ALA A 80 -16.30 -24.64 -20.85
C ALA A 80 -16.22 -24.59 -19.29
N ALA A 81 -16.05 -25.73 -18.64
CA ALA A 81 -15.83 -25.80 -17.20
C ALA A 81 -14.58 -25.04 -16.76
N ARG A 82 -13.49 -25.13 -17.54
CA ARG A 82 -12.25 -24.37 -17.34
C ARG A 82 -12.47 -22.86 -17.42
N PHE A 83 -13.25 -22.41 -18.40
CA PHE A 83 -13.58 -21.00 -18.57
C PHE A 83 -14.36 -20.48 -17.34
N ILE A 84 -15.43 -21.16 -16.93
CA ILE A 84 -16.23 -20.82 -15.77
C ILE A 84 -15.35 -20.73 -14.53
N LYS A 85 -14.53 -21.76 -14.27
CA LYS A 85 -13.61 -21.79 -13.15
C LYS A 85 -12.67 -20.58 -13.16
N ARG A 86 -12.01 -20.28 -14.29
CA ARG A 86 -11.09 -19.15 -14.40
C ARG A 86 -11.75 -17.81 -14.14
N PHE A 87 -12.97 -17.64 -14.62
CA PHE A 87 -13.76 -16.43 -14.38
C PHE A 87 -14.02 -16.22 -12.88
N TYR A 88 -14.55 -17.25 -12.21
CA TYR A 88 -14.90 -17.15 -10.78
C TYR A 88 -13.68 -17.09 -9.86
N VAL A 89 -12.56 -17.72 -10.20
CA VAL A 89 -11.29 -17.56 -9.48
C VAL A 89 -10.80 -16.11 -9.52
N ARG A 90 -10.88 -15.46 -10.69
CA ARG A 90 -10.51 -14.04 -10.81
C ARG A 90 -11.49 -13.14 -10.06
N ARG A 91 -12.78 -13.42 -10.13
CA ARG A 91 -13.82 -12.69 -9.38
C ARG A 91 -13.58 -12.79 -7.87
N PHE A 92 -13.32 -13.99 -7.36
CA PHE A 92 -12.93 -14.24 -5.98
C PHE A 92 -11.70 -13.40 -5.57
N ALA A 93 -10.63 -13.46 -6.35
CA ALA A 93 -9.41 -12.71 -6.07
C ALA A 93 -9.65 -11.19 -6.07
N ASN A 94 -10.37 -10.66 -7.06
CA ASN A 94 -10.65 -9.23 -7.17
C ASN A 94 -11.54 -8.72 -6.02
N ASN A 95 -12.54 -9.51 -5.60
CA ASN A 95 -13.39 -9.16 -4.47
C ASN A 95 -12.58 -9.07 -3.17
N ILE A 96 -11.69 -10.03 -2.93
CA ILE A 96 -10.80 -10.02 -1.77
C ILE A 96 -9.85 -8.82 -1.85
N ASN A 97 -9.23 -8.57 -3.01
CA ASN A 97 -8.30 -7.47 -3.23
C ASN A 97 -8.96 -6.12 -2.87
N ARG A 98 -10.15 -5.87 -3.47
CA ARG A 98 -10.93 -4.66 -3.16
C ARG A 98 -11.21 -4.52 -1.67
N ARG A 99 -11.62 -5.61 -1.01
CA ARG A 99 -11.95 -5.62 0.42
C ARG A 99 -10.74 -5.37 1.29
N MET A 100 -9.62 -6.06 1.01
CA MET A 100 -8.37 -5.91 1.76
C MET A 100 -7.80 -4.49 1.61
N LYS A 101 -7.72 -3.98 0.38
CA LYS A 101 -7.25 -2.61 0.11
C LYS A 101 -8.13 -1.56 0.80
N GLY A 102 -9.45 -1.73 0.77
CA GLY A 102 -10.37 -0.81 1.44
C GLY A 102 -10.20 -0.79 2.96
N ILE A 103 -10.04 -1.96 3.60
CA ILE A 103 -9.81 -2.07 5.05
C ILE A 103 -8.45 -1.49 5.43
N LEU A 104 -7.40 -1.86 4.69
CA LEU A 104 -6.05 -1.39 4.94
C LEU A 104 -5.95 0.13 4.80
N TYR A 105 -6.49 0.69 3.73
CA TYR A 105 -6.54 2.13 3.51
C TYR A 105 -7.28 2.86 4.64
N ALA A 106 -8.47 2.37 5.03
CA ALA A 106 -9.24 2.97 6.11
C ALA A 106 -8.51 2.99 7.46
N ASN A 107 -7.65 2.00 7.71
CA ASN A 107 -6.84 1.95 8.94
C ASN A 107 -5.51 2.71 8.81
N LEU A 108 -4.94 2.77 7.61
CA LEU A 108 -3.70 3.47 7.33
C LEU A 108 -3.86 4.99 7.56
N VAL A 109 -4.93 5.59 7.03
CA VAL A 109 -5.21 7.03 7.19
C VAL A 109 -5.53 7.45 8.63
N ARG A 110 -5.68 6.49 9.54
CA ARG A 110 -5.95 6.71 10.97
C ARG A 110 -4.73 6.53 11.86
N GLN A 111 -3.59 6.19 11.28
CA GLN A 111 -2.35 6.11 12.05
C GLN A 111 -1.88 7.51 12.44
N SER A 112 -1.18 7.58 13.57
CA SER A 112 -0.54 8.82 13.99
C SER A 112 0.56 9.22 12.98
N ARG A 113 0.81 10.51 12.88
CA ARG A 113 1.86 11.06 12.02
C ARG A 113 3.22 10.43 12.31
N ALA A 114 3.56 10.28 13.60
CA ALA A 114 4.80 9.64 14.02
C ALA A 114 4.94 8.19 13.51
N ALA A 115 3.83 7.43 13.47
CA ALA A 115 3.83 6.07 12.92
C ALA A 115 4.01 6.07 11.40
N LEU A 116 3.37 7.02 10.69
CA LEU A 116 3.51 7.17 9.23
C LEU A 116 4.92 7.62 8.84
N GLU A 117 5.50 8.58 9.56
CA GLU A 117 6.87 9.08 9.32
C GLU A 117 7.93 8.00 9.58
N LYS A 118 7.74 7.18 10.64
CA LYS A 118 8.65 6.07 10.97
C LYS A 118 8.72 5.00 9.89
N GLU A 119 7.60 4.69 9.25
CA GLU A 119 7.54 3.68 8.18
C GLU A 119 7.99 4.24 6.81
N GLY A 120 7.79 5.52 6.59
CA GLY A 120 8.08 6.19 5.32
C GLY A 120 7.09 5.84 4.19
N ALA A 121 6.90 6.79 3.27
CA ALA A 121 5.90 6.69 2.21
C ALA A 121 6.09 5.46 1.30
N GLY A 122 7.33 5.08 0.99
CA GLY A 122 7.63 3.93 0.13
C GLY A 122 7.22 2.59 0.75
N GLU A 123 7.42 2.41 2.06
CA GLU A 123 7.00 1.21 2.76
C GLU A 123 5.48 1.13 2.88
N LEU A 124 4.82 2.24 3.18
CA LEU A 124 3.36 2.32 3.25
C LEU A 124 2.72 1.98 1.90
N MET A 125 3.25 2.51 0.80
CA MET A 125 2.80 2.17 -0.56
C MET A 125 3.02 0.69 -0.88
N THR A 126 4.14 0.11 -0.45
CA THR A 126 4.41 -1.32 -0.62
C THR A 126 3.39 -2.16 0.14
N LYS A 127 3.07 -1.82 1.39
CA LYS A 127 2.03 -2.49 2.18
C LYS A 127 0.64 -2.37 1.52
N ALA A 128 0.29 -1.15 1.08
CA ALA A 128 -1.03 -0.87 0.52
C ALA A 128 -1.29 -1.56 -0.84
N ILE A 129 -0.26 -1.76 -1.64
CA ILE A 129 -0.38 -2.29 -3.00
C ILE A 129 0.23 -3.68 -3.09
N ALA A 130 1.56 -3.79 -2.99
CA ALA A 130 2.28 -5.03 -3.30
C ALA A 130 2.02 -6.16 -2.30
N ASP A 131 2.02 -5.87 -1.00
CA ASP A 131 1.79 -6.89 0.02
C ASP A 131 0.34 -7.41 0.00
N VAL A 132 -0.64 -6.54 -0.27
CA VAL A 132 -2.03 -6.98 -0.46
C VAL A 132 -2.15 -7.86 -1.71
N ASP A 133 -1.54 -7.44 -2.83
CA ASP A 133 -1.57 -8.22 -4.07
C ASP A 133 -0.90 -9.59 -3.91
N ASP A 134 0.21 -9.68 -3.17
CA ASP A 134 0.88 -10.93 -2.84
C ASP A 134 0.00 -11.85 -1.97
N CYS A 135 -0.69 -11.30 -0.97
CA CYS A 135 -1.64 -12.06 -0.15
C CYS A 135 -2.79 -12.63 -0.98
N VAL A 136 -3.39 -11.80 -1.84
CA VAL A 136 -4.49 -12.20 -2.72
C VAL A 136 -4.04 -13.24 -3.74
N GLU A 137 -2.85 -13.07 -4.31
CA GLU A 137 -2.26 -14.03 -5.26
C GLU A 137 -1.99 -15.38 -4.58
N GLY A 138 -1.51 -15.38 -3.33
CA GLY A 138 -1.35 -16.60 -2.53
C GLY A 138 -2.68 -17.32 -2.29
N MET A 139 -3.73 -16.59 -1.89
CA MET A 139 -5.08 -17.14 -1.72
C MET A 139 -5.63 -17.70 -3.04
N ARG A 140 -5.47 -16.96 -4.14
CA ARG A 140 -5.87 -17.36 -5.48
C ARG A 140 -5.13 -18.62 -5.94
N LYS A 141 -3.82 -18.67 -5.77
CA LYS A 141 -2.98 -19.81 -6.11
C LYS A 141 -3.36 -21.05 -5.27
N PHE A 142 -3.54 -20.86 -3.97
CA PHE A 142 -4.00 -21.94 -3.11
C PHE A 142 -5.32 -22.54 -3.61
N THR A 143 -6.33 -21.70 -3.86
CA THR A 143 -7.63 -22.14 -4.38
C THR A 143 -7.52 -22.84 -5.73
N THR A 144 -6.68 -22.32 -6.64
CA THR A 144 -6.52 -22.89 -7.97
C THR A 144 -5.77 -24.22 -7.94
N GLU A 145 -4.63 -24.27 -7.25
CA GLU A 145 -3.72 -25.43 -7.31
C GLU A 145 -4.20 -26.62 -6.48
N VAL A 146 -5.01 -26.39 -5.43
CA VAL A 146 -5.65 -27.52 -4.71
C VAL A 146 -6.48 -28.35 -5.68
N PHE A 147 -7.20 -27.72 -6.60
CA PHE A 147 -8.01 -28.42 -7.62
C PHE A 147 -7.20 -28.80 -8.85
N ASP A 148 -6.39 -27.90 -9.41
CA ASP A 148 -5.68 -28.14 -10.68
C ASP A 148 -4.53 -29.13 -10.56
N THR A 149 -3.92 -29.15 -9.40
CA THR A 149 -2.80 -30.06 -9.13
C THR A 149 -3.25 -31.20 -8.22
N GLY A 150 -3.91 -30.90 -7.11
CA GLY A 150 -4.29 -31.94 -6.13
C GLY A 150 -5.31 -32.94 -6.68
N VAL A 151 -6.45 -32.49 -7.16
CA VAL A 151 -7.52 -33.38 -7.70
C VAL A 151 -7.04 -34.09 -8.96
N ALA A 152 -6.34 -33.38 -9.86
CA ALA A 152 -5.85 -34.02 -11.08
C ALA A 152 -4.76 -35.06 -10.81
N LEU A 153 -3.81 -34.78 -9.88
CA LEU A 153 -2.80 -35.77 -9.49
C LEU A 153 -3.44 -37.00 -8.85
N ALA A 154 -4.41 -36.80 -7.94
CA ALA A 154 -5.14 -37.92 -7.34
C ALA A 154 -5.87 -38.72 -8.42
N GLY A 155 -6.54 -38.07 -9.37
CA GLY A 155 -7.23 -38.74 -10.46
C GLY A 155 -6.31 -39.55 -11.36
N TYR A 156 -5.17 -38.96 -11.79
CA TYR A 156 -4.18 -39.71 -12.59
C TYR A 156 -3.55 -40.85 -11.79
N ALA A 157 -3.24 -40.65 -10.50
CA ALA A 157 -2.70 -41.70 -9.68
C ALA A 157 -3.67 -42.87 -9.50
N VAL A 158 -4.95 -42.61 -9.23
CA VAL A 158 -6.01 -43.63 -9.14
C VAL A 158 -6.12 -44.39 -10.46
N MET A 159 -6.14 -43.65 -11.60
CA MET A 159 -6.25 -44.27 -12.92
C MET A 159 -5.05 -45.20 -13.20
N LEU A 160 -3.84 -44.77 -12.91
CA LEU A 160 -2.63 -45.61 -13.04
C LEU A 160 -2.71 -46.87 -12.16
N LEU A 161 -3.15 -46.74 -10.88
CA LEU A 161 -3.30 -47.86 -9.96
C LEU A 161 -4.34 -48.89 -10.40
N VAL A 162 -5.45 -48.41 -11.02
CA VAL A 162 -6.50 -49.27 -11.57
C VAL A 162 -6.02 -50.11 -12.77
N TYR A 163 -5.21 -49.49 -13.64
CA TYR A 163 -4.66 -50.19 -14.82
C TYR A 163 -3.60 -51.20 -14.44
N ASP A 164 -2.60 -50.82 -13.64
CA ASP A 164 -1.56 -51.69 -13.13
C ASP A 164 -0.85 -51.06 -11.93
N TRP A 165 -1.17 -51.54 -10.71
CA TRP A 165 -0.64 -50.99 -9.48
C TRP A 165 0.88 -51.20 -9.35
N ARG A 166 1.44 -52.33 -9.92
CA ARG A 166 2.89 -52.64 -9.87
C ARG A 166 3.69 -51.65 -10.69
N LEU A 167 3.25 -51.42 -11.91
CA LEU A 167 3.90 -50.50 -12.83
C LEU A 167 3.69 -49.04 -12.38
N ALA A 168 2.53 -48.73 -11.79
CA ALA A 168 2.26 -47.41 -11.21
C ALA A 168 3.23 -47.07 -10.07
N ILE A 169 3.46 -48.02 -9.13
CA ILE A 169 4.41 -47.80 -8.05
C ILE A 169 5.82 -47.65 -8.59
N LEU A 170 6.24 -48.53 -9.52
CA LEU A 170 7.56 -48.47 -10.13
C LEU A 170 7.82 -47.12 -10.84
N GLY A 171 6.87 -46.64 -11.63
CA GLY A 171 6.95 -45.33 -12.29
C GLY A 171 6.95 -44.16 -11.29
N LEU A 172 6.08 -44.21 -10.30
CA LEU A 172 5.98 -43.16 -9.28
C LEU A 172 7.21 -43.08 -8.36
N LEU A 173 8.02 -44.14 -8.25
CA LEU A 173 9.25 -44.12 -7.43
C LEU A 173 10.26 -43.06 -7.88
N PHE A 174 10.26 -42.70 -9.17
CA PHE A 174 11.13 -41.63 -9.73
C PHE A 174 10.67 -40.21 -9.37
N THR A 175 9.41 -40.03 -9.03
CA THR A 175 8.87 -38.68 -8.65
C THR A 175 9.51 -38.15 -7.36
N PRO A 176 9.63 -38.91 -6.24
CA PRO A 176 10.37 -38.48 -5.06
C PRO A 176 11.83 -38.15 -5.34
N VAL A 177 12.50 -38.90 -6.21
CA VAL A 177 13.90 -38.65 -6.58
C VAL A 177 14.05 -37.27 -7.20
N SER A 178 13.14 -36.88 -8.08
CA SER A 178 13.14 -35.53 -8.67
C SER A 178 12.93 -34.43 -7.63
N TYR A 179 12.13 -34.65 -6.57
CA TYR A 179 11.99 -33.72 -5.46
C TYR A 179 13.25 -33.58 -4.61
N VAL A 180 13.98 -34.70 -4.37
CA VAL A 180 15.26 -34.67 -3.66
C VAL A 180 16.30 -33.87 -4.46
N CYS A 181 16.40 -34.09 -5.76
CA CYS A 181 17.26 -33.29 -6.64
C CYS A 181 16.90 -31.81 -6.62
N ALA A 182 15.61 -31.46 -6.70
CA ALA A 182 15.13 -30.09 -6.62
C ALA A 182 15.43 -29.45 -5.24
N ALA A 183 15.31 -30.22 -4.16
CA ALA A 183 15.64 -29.75 -2.80
C ALA A 183 17.13 -29.41 -2.65
N GLY A 184 18.03 -30.16 -3.28
CA GLY A 184 19.48 -29.87 -3.33
C GLY A 184 19.78 -28.52 -4.02
N MET A 185 18.99 -28.12 -5.02
CA MET A 185 19.15 -26.85 -5.74
C MET A 185 18.52 -25.64 -5.02
N LYS A 186 17.75 -25.85 -3.96
CA LYS A 186 17.05 -24.77 -3.24
C LYS A 186 17.99 -23.67 -2.76
N LYS A 187 19.11 -24.05 -2.13
CA LYS A 187 20.09 -23.08 -1.60
C LYS A 187 20.73 -22.19 -2.67
N PRO A 188 21.29 -22.74 -3.78
CA PRO A 188 21.83 -21.92 -4.89
C PRO A 188 20.78 -21.00 -5.50
N VAL A 189 19.56 -21.48 -5.74
CA VAL A 189 18.46 -20.67 -6.29
C VAL A 189 18.08 -19.52 -5.35
N GLN A 190 17.97 -19.77 -4.05
CA GLN A 190 17.66 -18.74 -3.06
C GLN A 190 18.78 -17.69 -2.96
N ARG A 191 20.05 -18.11 -2.97
CA ARG A 191 21.20 -17.19 -2.94
C ARG A 191 21.25 -16.31 -4.19
N ALA A 192 21.06 -16.90 -5.37
CA ALA A 192 21.02 -16.17 -6.63
C ALA A 192 19.84 -15.17 -6.67
N GLY A 193 18.66 -15.59 -6.21
CA GLY A 193 17.47 -14.73 -6.11
C GLY A 193 17.63 -13.57 -5.13
N ALA A 194 18.28 -13.79 -3.99
CA ALA A 194 18.57 -12.73 -3.02
C ALA A 194 19.56 -11.70 -3.58
N ALA A 195 20.64 -12.16 -4.25
CA ALA A 195 21.61 -11.29 -4.91
C ALA A 195 20.96 -10.45 -6.02
N TYR A 196 20.13 -11.06 -6.85
CA TYR A 196 19.36 -10.39 -7.89
C TYR A 196 18.43 -9.31 -7.31
N LYS A 197 17.65 -9.61 -6.25
CA LYS A 197 16.77 -8.65 -5.60
C LYS A 197 17.53 -7.45 -5.02
N LYS A 198 18.70 -7.69 -4.43
CA LYS A 198 19.55 -6.62 -3.91
C LYS A 198 20.04 -5.71 -5.02
N ALA A 199 20.54 -6.28 -6.13
CA ALA A 199 21.00 -5.52 -7.28
C ALA A 199 19.85 -4.75 -7.97
N ALA A 200 18.67 -5.36 -8.11
CA ALA A 200 17.47 -4.71 -8.64
C ALA A 200 17.03 -3.50 -7.79
N GLY A 201 17.10 -3.61 -6.47
CA GLY A 201 16.83 -2.50 -5.55
C GLY A 201 17.83 -1.35 -5.72
N ALA A 202 19.12 -1.66 -5.82
CA ALA A 202 20.17 -0.66 -6.04
C ALA A 202 20.00 0.08 -7.38
N LEU A 203 19.71 -0.67 -8.46
CA LEU A 203 19.45 -0.10 -9.78
C LEU A 203 18.19 0.78 -9.77
N SER A 204 17.12 0.34 -9.11
CA SER A 204 15.88 1.12 -8.98
C SER A 204 16.11 2.45 -8.25
N SER A 205 16.90 2.44 -7.18
CA SER A 205 17.28 3.65 -6.43
C SER A 205 18.11 4.59 -7.29
N ALA A 206 19.09 4.07 -8.03
CA ALA A 206 19.93 4.86 -8.94
C ALA A 206 19.10 5.46 -10.09
N THR A 207 18.13 4.71 -10.64
CA THR A 207 17.22 5.19 -11.68
C THR A 207 16.35 6.33 -11.17
N LEU A 208 15.81 6.20 -9.97
CA LEU A 208 14.97 7.22 -9.33
C LEU A 208 15.76 8.50 -9.05
N ASP A 209 16.98 8.36 -8.54
CA ASP A 209 17.88 9.50 -8.31
C ASP A 209 18.16 10.26 -9.61
N ARG A 210 18.49 9.56 -10.69
CA ARG A 210 18.70 10.18 -12.02
C ARG A 210 17.44 10.88 -12.54
N ALA A 211 16.27 10.25 -12.42
CA ALA A 211 15.04 10.84 -12.89
C ALA A 211 14.68 12.13 -12.13
N ARG A 212 14.89 12.14 -10.81
CA ARG A 212 14.63 13.31 -9.96
C ARG A 212 15.59 14.45 -10.20
N ASN A 213 16.86 14.14 -10.42
CA ASN A 213 17.96 15.12 -10.53
C ASN A 213 18.39 15.36 -11.98
N ALA A 214 17.61 14.93 -12.98
CA ALA A 214 18.00 15.03 -14.39
C ALA A 214 18.34 16.47 -14.84
N VAL A 215 17.56 17.44 -14.38
CA VAL A 215 17.80 18.86 -14.68
C VAL A 215 19.08 19.35 -14.02
N THR A 216 19.30 18.99 -12.75
CA THR A 216 20.53 19.32 -12.01
C THR A 216 21.76 18.78 -12.72
N TYR A 217 21.73 17.54 -13.18
CA TYR A 217 22.86 16.94 -13.89
C TYR A 217 23.21 17.70 -15.18
N ARG A 218 22.18 18.13 -15.94
CA ARG A 218 22.38 18.95 -17.14
C ARG A 218 22.95 20.33 -16.85
N ILE A 219 22.44 21.01 -15.81
CA ILE A 219 22.92 22.35 -15.45
C ILE A 219 24.39 22.33 -15.04
N TYR A 220 24.83 21.29 -14.36
CA TYR A 220 26.20 21.16 -13.88
C TYR A 220 27.11 20.34 -14.81
N GLY A 221 26.62 19.85 -15.96
CA GLY A 221 27.40 19.09 -16.95
C GLY A 221 28.02 17.81 -16.40
N CYS A 222 27.34 17.12 -15.46
CA CYS A 222 27.85 15.93 -14.79
C CYS A 222 27.13 14.63 -15.22
N GLU A 223 26.47 14.63 -16.38
CA GLU A 223 25.71 13.49 -16.89
C GLU A 223 26.59 12.26 -17.11
N GLU A 224 27.79 12.44 -17.73
CA GLU A 224 28.72 11.34 -18.04
C GLU A 224 29.25 10.69 -16.75
N ALA A 225 29.75 11.50 -15.81
CA ALA A 225 30.27 10.99 -14.53
C ALA A 225 29.21 10.21 -13.72
N ARG A 226 27.96 10.63 -13.82
CA ARG A 226 26.83 9.92 -13.20
C ARG A 226 26.39 8.70 -13.99
N MET A 227 26.62 8.70 -15.33
CA MET A 227 26.35 7.55 -16.19
C MET A 227 27.24 6.37 -15.84
N GLU A 228 28.51 6.59 -15.58
CA GLU A 228 29.47 5.55 -15.18
C GLU A 228 28.98 4.77 -13.94
N LYS A 229 28.58 5.48 -12.88
CA LYS A 229 28.01 4.84 -11.67
C LYS A 229 26.72 4.08 -11.93
N TYR A 230 25.88 4.57 -12.85
CA TYR A 230 24.66 3.88 -13.24
C TYR A 230 24.97 2.60 -14.01
N GLU A 231 25.96 2.63 -14.90
CA GLU A 231 26.41 1.49 -15.70
C GLU A 231 26.98 0.38 -14.80
N GLU A 232 27.70 0.74 -13.72
CA GLU A 232 28.13 -0.23 -12.71
C GLU A 232 26.96 -0.95 -12.06
N ALA A 233 25.90 -0.21 -11.66
CA ALA A 233 24.70 -0.77 -11.07
C ALA A 233 23.93 -1.65 -12.07
N LEU A 234 23.88 -1.24 -13.33
CA LEU A 234 23.24 -1.97 -14.45
C LEU A 234 24.02 -3.27 -14.75
N SER A 235 25.33 -3.22 -14.82
CA SER A 235 26.19 -4.40 -15.04
C SER A 235 26.06 -5.41 -13.88
N LEU A 236 26.01 -4.94 -12.64
CA LEU A 236 25.78 -5.81 -11.48
C LEU A 236 24.39 -6.46 -11.53
N TYR A 237 23.36 -5.68 -11.90
CA TYR A 237 21.99 -6.19 -12.08
C TYR A 237 21.97 -7.26 -13.18
N GLU A 238 22.55 -7.00 -14.35
CA GLU A 238 22.61 -7.95 -15.46
C GLU A 238 23.28 -9.27 -15.05
N LYS A 239 24.47 -9.23 -14.48
CA LYS A 239 25.21 -10.42 -14.02
C LYS A 239 24.41 -11.25 -13.02
N THR A 240 23.77 -10.57 -12.06
CA THR A 240 22.95 -11.26 -11.05
C THR A 240 21.63 -11.78 -11.63
N ALA A 241 21.02 -11.07 -12.58
CA ALA A 241 19.82 -11.51 -13.29
C ALA A 241 20.07 -12.74 -14.13
N VAL A 242 21.14 -12.75 -14.94
CA VAL A 242 21.56 -13.90 -15.74
C VAL A 242 21.79 -15.11 -14.84
N ARG A 243 22.57 -14.96 -13.77
CA ARG A 243 22.84 -16.05 -12.82
C ARG A 243 21.56 -16.58 -12.18
N ASN A 244 20.67 -15.71 -11.76
CA ASN A 244 19.37 -16.10 -11.19
C ASN A 244 18.50 -16.85 -12.21
N ASN A 245 18.44 -16.37 -13.47
CA ASN A 245 17.66 -16.99 -14.51
C ASN A 245 18.22 -18.38 -14.91
N VAL A 246 19.54 -18.54 -14.97
CA VAL A 246 20.18 -19.85 -15.22
C VAL A 246 19.76 -20.85 -14.14
N TRP A 247 19.88 -20.50 -12.87
CA TRP A 247 19.49 -21.39 -11.77
C TRP A 247 17.99 -21.72 -11.77
N GLN A 248 17.13 -20.72 -12.04
CA GLN A 248 15.68 -20.94 -12.10
C GLN A 248 15.27 -21.77 -13.31
N SER A 249 15.91 -21.55 -14.45
CA SER A 249 15.62 -22.27 -15.71
C SER A 249 16.19 -23.68 -15.75
N ALA A 250 17.23 -23.97 -14.98
CA ALA A 250 17.81 -25.33 -14.87
C ALA A 250 16.94 -26.30 -14.06
N LEU A 251 16.13 -25.79 -13.12
CA LEU A 251 15.28 -26.62 -12.26
C LEU A 251 14.23 -27.45 -13.03
N PRO A 252 13.39 -26.87 -13.93
CA PRO A 252 12.36 -27.64 -14.63
C PRO A 252 12.89 -28.77 -15.50
N PRO A 253 13.95 -28.60 -16.33
CA PRO A 253 14.51 -29.69 -17.12
C PRO A 253 15.06 -30.84 -16.26
N LEU A 254 15.79 -30.53 -15.18
CA LEU A 254 16.34 -31.57 -14.28
C LEU A 254 15.23 -32.36 -13.59
N TYR A 255 14.20 -31.67 -13.10
CA TYR A 255 13.03 -32.29 -12.53
C TYR A 255 12.32 -33.20 -13.54
N LEU A 256 12.12 -32.70 -14.77
CA LEU A 256 11.45 -33.44 -15.84
C LEU A 256 12.28 -34.67 -16.25
N ALA A 257 13.58 -34.52 -16.47
CA ALA A 257 14.46 -35.62 -16.86
C ALA A 257 14.48 -36.75 -15.79
N ALA A 258 14.56 -36.38 -14.50
CA ALA A 258 14.50 -37.39 -13.43
C ALA A 258 13.15 -38.11 -13.39
N SER A 259 12.05 -37.40 -13.60
CA SER A 259 10.70 -37.97 -13.59
C SER A 259 10.42 -38.83 -14.84
N GLU A 260 10.92 -38.39 -16.01
CA GLU A 260 10.78 -39.15 -17.28
C GLU A 260 11.61 -40.44 -17.31
N ALA A 261 12.59 -40.61 -16.42
CA ALA A 261 13.23 -41.90 -16.27
C ALA A 261 12.22 -43.04 -15.97
N GLY A 262 11.13 -42.69 -15.25
CA GLY A 262 10.01 -43.63 -15.05
C GLY A 262 9.32 -44.04 -16.35
N THR A 263 9.28 -43.17 -17.37
CA THR A 263 8.69 -43.46 -18.68
C THR A 263 9.42 -44.60 -19.38
N LEU A 264 10.74 -44.73 -19.24
CA LEU A 264 11.52 -45.82 -19.81
C LEU A 264 11.08 -47.20 -19.23
N PHE A 265 10.79 -47.26 -17.93
CA PHE A 265 10.26 -48.48 -17.30
C PHE A 265 8.85 -48.79 -17.79
N ILE A 266 8.02 -47.79 -17.97
CA ILE A 266 6.66 -47.96 -18.49
C ILE A 266 6.70 -48.44 -19.96
N LEU A 267 7.57 -47.93 -20.78
CA LEU A 267 7.77 -48.38 -22.16
C LEU A 267 8.24 -49.84 -22.18
N TRP A 268 9.23 -50.20 -21.34
CA TRP A 268 9.79 -51.55 -21.31
C TRP A 268 8.80 -52.59 -20.81
N PHE A 269 8.24 -52.39 -19.62
CA PHE A 269 7.32 -53.36 -19.02
C PHE A 269 5.93 -53.32 -19.62
N GLY A 270 5.46 -52.13 -20.07
CA GLY A 270 4.19 -51.99 -20.75
C GLY A 270 4.20 -52.69 -22.11
N ALA A 271 5.31 -52.61 -22.88
CA ALA A 271 5.48 -53.35 -24.10
C ALA A 271 5.43 -54.89 -23.87
N LYS A 272 6.06 -55.37 -22.79
CA LYS A 272 5.96 -56.79 -22.39
C LYS A 272 4.53 -57.21 -22.06
N ASN A 273 3.76 -56.35 -21.41
CA ASN A 273 2.35 -56.62 -21.11
C ASN A 273 1.51 -56.69 -22.38
N VAL A 274 1.78 -55.83 -23.39
CA VAL A 274 1.10 -55.88 -24.72
C VAL A 274 1.48 -57.12 -25.51
N LEU A 275 2.75 -57.53 -25.48
CA LEU A 275 3.25 -58.74 -26.14
C LEU A 275 2.86 -60.06 -25.43
N GLY A 276 2.16 -59.98 -24.30
CA GLY A 276 1.75 -61.16 -23.54
C GLY A 276 2.86 -61.82 -22.74
N THR A 277 4.09 -61.26 -22.69
CA THR A 277 5.24 -61.77 -21.94
C THR A 277 5.43 -61.11 -20.59
N GLY A 278 4.54 -60.17 -20.23
CA GLY A 278 4.54 -59.46 -18.94
C GLY A 278 3.67 -60.09 -17.88
N TRP A 279 3.48 -59.37 -16.75
CA TRP A 279 2.65 -59.81 -15.63
C TRP A 279 1.17 -59.46 -15.76
N ASN A 280 0.80 -58.64 -16.76
CA ASN A 280 -0.55 -58.28 -17.08
C ASN A 280 -0.78 -58.38 -18.60
N HIS A 281 -2.04 -58.56 -19.03
CA HIS A 281 -2.38 -58.57 -20.45
C HIS A 281 -3.02 -57.24 -20.82
N TRP A 282 -2.32 -56.47 -21.63
CA TRP A 282 -2.78 -55.15 -22.10
C TRP A 282 -3.09 -55.18 -23.59
N ASP A 283 -4.11 -54.38 -23.94
CA ASP A 283 -4.31 -53.93 -25.29
C ASP A 283 -3.52 -52.64 -25.54
N ILE A 284 -3.47 -52.18 -26.78
CA ILE A 284 -2.83 -50.93 -27.17
C ILE A 284 -3.50 -49.73 -26.47
N ALA A 285 -4.83 -49.82 -26.20
CA ALA A 285 -5.58 -48.78 -25.52
C ALA A 285 -5.06 -48.61 -24.05
N ALA A 286 -4.90 -49.71 -23.34
CA ALA A 286 -4.41 -49.70 -21.94
C ALA A 286 -2.98 -49.13 -21.86
N PHE A 287 -2.08 -49.58 -22.75
CA PHE A 287 -0.72 -49.08 -22.82
C PHE A 287 -0.63 -47.59 -23.07
N THR A 288 -1.34 -47.11 -24.10
CA THR A 288 -1.35 -45.67 -24.49
C THR A 288 -1.98 -44.82 -23.40
N THR A 289 -3.09 -45.29 -22.81
CA THR A 289 -3.76 -44.58 -21.69
C THR A 289 -2.83 -44.47 -20.49
N PHE A 290 -2.16 -45.55 -20.11
CA PHE A 290 -1.25 -45.56 -18.97
C PHE A 290 -0.06 -44.62 -19.18
N LEU A 291 0.58 -44.68 -20.34
CA LEU A 291 1.69 -43.80 -20.71
C LEU A 291 1.28 -42.33 -20.70
N SER A 292 0.14 -42.02 -21.31
CA SER A 292 -0.39 -40.63 -21.36
C SER A 292 -0.74 -40.12 -19.95
N CYS A 293 -1.37 -40.95 -19.11
CA CYS A 293 -1.66 -40.62 -17.72
C CYS A 293 -0.40 -40.30 -16.93
N PHE A 294 0.64 -41.13 -17.06
CA PHE A 294 1.91 -40.93 -16.35
C PHE A 294 2.60 -39.64 -16.77
N THR A 295 2.76 -39.40 -18.04
CA THR A 295 3.37 -38.17 -18.58
C THR A 295 2.62 -36.91 -18.07
N LYS A 296 1.28 -36.94 -18.10
CA LYS A 296 0.45 -35.83 -17.59
C LYS A 296 0.60 -35.66 -16.07
N LEU A 297 0.73 -36.75 -15.31
CA LEU A 297 1.00 -36.73 -13.87
C LEU A 297 2.34 -36.06 -13.56
N VAL A 298 3.42 -36.46 -14.26
CA VAL A 298 4.77 -35.89 -14.12
C VAL A 298 4.76 -34.38 -14.38
N VAL A 299 4.15 -33.93 -15.49
CA VAL A 299 4.04 -32.52 -15.83
C VAL A 299 3.23 -31.72 -14.78
N LYS A 300 2.18 -32.33 -14.22
CA LYS A 300 1.37 -31.68 -13.17
C LYS A 300 2.11 -31.59 -11.85
N SER A 301 2.85 -32.64 -11.46
CA SER A 301 3.60 -32.66 -10.21
C SER A 301 4.66 -31.56 -10.12
N SER A 302 5.29 -31.20 -11.25
CA SER A 302 6.28 -30.10 -11.30
C SER A 302 5.72 -28.71 -10.91
N LYS A 303 4.40 -28.54 -10.95
CA LYS A 303 3.73 -27.26 -10.62
C LYS A 303 3.52 -27.05 -9.12
N VAL A 304 3.63 -28.09 -8.30
CA VAL A 304 3.43 -28.00 -6.84
C VAL A 304 4.40 -27.02 -6.19
N ALA A 305 5.65 -26.96 -6.66
CA ALA A 305 6.66 -26.04 -6.15
C ALA A 305 6.26 -24.55 -6.32
N LYS A 306 5.55 -24.21 -7.40
CA LYS A 306 5.06 -22.83 -7.65
C LYS A 306 3.99 -22.42 -6.65
N LEU A 307 3.13 -23.34 -6.21
CA LEU A 307 2.15 -23.11 -5.16
C LEU A 307 2.85 -22.75 -3.85
N PHE A 308 3.83 -23.56 -3.46
CA PHE A 308 4.53 -23.38 -2.19
C PHE A 308 5.21 -22.00 -2.10
N ASN A 309 5.89 -21.60 -3.17
CA ASN A 309 6.52 -20.28 -3.24
C ASN A 309 5.49 -19.12 -3.14
N ALA A 310 4.34 -19.25 -3.80
CA ALA A 310 3.30 -18.23 -3.73
C ALA A 310 2.68 -18.11 -2.33
N VAL A 311 2.45 -19.24 -1.67
CA VAL A 311 1.91 -19.27 -0.30
C VAL A 311 2.91 -18.69 0.70
N GLN A 312 4.20 -19.05 0.59
CA GLN A 312 5.24 -18.47 1.45
C GLN A 312 5.35 -16.96 1.28
N LYS A 313 5.32 -16.46 0.04
CA LYS A 313 5.36 -15.03 -0.23
C LYS A 313 4.16 -14.32 0.39
N ALA A 314 2.98 -14.88 0.22
CA ALA A 314 1.75 -14.36 0.82
C ALA A 314 1.79 -14.36 2.35
N GLU A 315 2.38 -15.37 2.98
CA GLU A 315 2.54 -15.41 4.44
C GLU A 315 3.42 -14.29 4.96
N VAL A 316 4.54 -14.01 4.29
CA VAL A 316 5.43 -12.90 4.65
C VAL A 316 4.71 -11.57 4.52
N SER A 317 4.04 -11.32 3.40
CA SER A 317 3.28 -10.10 3.16
C SER A 317 2.11 -9.96 4.15
N TRP A 318 1.42 -11.07 4.48
CA TRP A 318 0.37 -11.08 5.49
C TRP A 318 0.85 -10.66 6.87
N LYS A 319 2.02 -11.14 7.31
CA LYS A 319 2.60 -10.75 8.60
C LYS A 319 2.86 -9.25 8.68
N ARG A 320 3.22 -8.61 7.56
CA ARG A 320 3.47 -7.15 7.49
C ARG A 320 2.18 -6.34 7.55
N ILE A 321 1.11 -6.76 6.86
CA ILE A 321 -0.14 -5.99 6.79
C ILE A 321 -1.14 -6.34 7.90
N ARG A 322 -1.04 -7.51 8.53
CA ARG A 322 -1.98 -8.00 9.56
C ARG A 322 -2.24 -7.01 10.71
N PRO A 323 -1.26 -6.26 11.25
CA PRO A 323 -1.51 -5.27 12.29
C PRO A 323 -2.52 -4.18 11.87
N LEU A 324 -2.56 -3.87 10.57
CA LEU A 324 -3.47 -2.89 9.95
C LEU A 324 -4.82 -3.50 9.53
N MET A 325 -4.95 -4.83 9.53
CA MET A 325 -6.16 -5.54 9.11
C MET A 325 -7.13 -5.67 10.29
N LYS A 326 -7.61 -4.51 10.80
CA LYS A 326 -8.62 -4.42 11.86
C LYS A 326 -9.95 -3.96 11.26
N THR A 327 -11.05 -4.27 11.94
CA THR A 327 -12.36 -3.73 11.52
C THR A 327 -12.32 -2.21 11.64
N PRO A 328 -12.52 -1.46 10.54
CA PRO A 328 -12.55 -0.02 10.61
C PRO A 328 -13.68 0.46 11.53
N GLU A 329 -13.35 1.31 12.49
CA GLU A 329 -14.36 1.93 13.35
C GLU A 329 -15.33 2.76 12.53
N GLN A 330 -16.60 2.77 12.88
CA GLN A 330 -17.54 3.75 12.36
C GLN A 330 -17.23 5.08 13.02
N LEU A 331 -17.01 6.09 12.20
CA LEU A 331 -16.83 7.44 12.69
C LEU A 331 -18.21 8.09 12.77
N ASP A 332 -18.65 8.44 13.99
CA ASP A 332 -19.83 9.29 14.18
C ASP A 332 -19.54 10.71 13.63
N ALA A 333 -20.56 11.54 13.45
CA ALA A 333 -20.35 12.94 13.06
C ALA A 333 -19.44 13.66 14.06
N LEU A 334 -18.61 14.58 13.58
CA LEU A 334 -17.72 15.35 14.43
C LEU A 334 -18.56 16.32 15.28
N GLN A 335 -18.53 16.15 16.60
CA GLN A 335 -19.22 17.08 17.53
C GLN A 335 -18.21 18.15 17.95
N ILE A 336 -18.40 19.37 17.45
CA ILE A 336 -17.55 20.52 17.77
C ILE A 336 -18.02 21.08 19.13
N PRO A 337 -17.14 21.10 20.15
CA PRO A 337 -17.50 21.67 21.45
C PRO A 337 -17.60 23.20 21.36
N ALA A 338 -18.35 23.80 22.32
CA ALA A 338 -18.34 25.25 22.49
C ALA A 338 -16.95 25.75 22.89
N ALA A 339 -16.62 26.97 22.54
CA ALA A 339 -15.37 27.59 22.94
C ALA A 339 -15.27 27.70 24.49
N GLN A 340 -14.10 27.42 25.00
CA GLN A 340 -13.76 27.45 26.42
C GLN A 340 -12.31 27.89 26.58
N ASP A 341 -11.92 28.21 27.82
CA ASP A 341 -10.56 28.60 28.13
C ASP A 341 -9.55 27.51 27.80
N VAL A 342 -8.39 27.95 27.32
CA VAL A 342 -7.22 27.09 27.12
C VAL A 342 -6.18 27.44 28.17
N THR A 343 -5.81 26.45 29.00
CA THR A 343 -4.85 26.66 30.08
C THR A 343 -3.63 25.74 29.83
N LEU A 344 -2.46 26.38 29.77
CA LEU A 344 -1.16 25.70 29.74
C LEU A 344 -0.54 25.83 31.16
N LYS A 345 -0.04 24.72 31.72
CA LYS A 345 0.61 24.71 33.05
C LYS A 345 1.92 23.94 32.96
N GLU A 346 3.02 24.64 33.25
CA GLU A 346 4.37 24.09 33.27
C GLU A 346 4.68 23.21 32.07
N LEU A 347 4.17 23.65 30.89
CA LEU A 347 4.30 22.88 29.67
C LEU A 347 5.75 22.83 29.23
N ALA A 348 6.26 21.62 28.96
CA ALA A 348 7.59 21.35 28.47
C ALA A 348 7.58 20.24 27.41
N PHE A 349 8.53 20.31 26.49
CA PHE A 349 8.67 19.31 25.43
C PHE A 349 10.14 19.01 25.14
N SER A 350 10.47 17.74 24.88
CA SER A 350 11.80 17.28 24.53
C SER A 350 11.75 16.26 23.39
N TYR A 351 12.73 16.30 22.49
CA TYR A 351 13.01 15.19 21.56
C TYR A 351 14.05 14.26 22.18
N GLY A 352 13.59 13.14 22.75
CA GLY A 352 14.45 12.26 23.53
C GLY A 352 14.97 12.98 24.77
N GLU A 353 16.28 13.12 24.91
CA GLU A 353 16.93 13.80 26.04
C GLU A 353 17.14 15.31 25.81
N GLU A 354 16.96 15.82 24.59
CA GLU A 354 17.17 17.23 24.27
C GLU A 354 15.91 18.06 24.52
N PRO A 355 15.93 19.01 25.49
CA PRO A 355 14.80 19.88 25.77
C PRO A 355 14.62 20.92 24.65
N VAL A 356 13.39 21.08 24.15
CA VAL A 356 13.02 22.09 23.16
C VAL A 356 12.52 23.36 23.81
N PHE A 357 11.66 23.23 24.81
CA PHE A 357 11.20 24.32 25.66
C PHE A 357 10.67 23.79 27.00
N SER A 358 10.60 24.68 27.99
CA SER A 358 10.13 24.33 29.34
C SER A 358 9.47 25.53 30.07
N GLY A 359 8.64 25.23 31.06
CA GLY A 359 8.07 26.20 32.00
C GLY A 359 7.00 27.11 31.38
N LEU A 360 6.33 26.70 30.28
CA LEU A 360 5.29 27.53 29.69
C LEU A 360 3.98 27.41 30.46
N SER A 361 3.55 28.54 31.06
CA SER A 361 2.27 28.65 31.74
C SER A 361 1.51 29.87 31.24
N LEU A 362 0.23 29.67 30.89
CA LEU A 362 -0.62 30.69 30.22
C LEU A 362 -2.08 30.28 30.32
N THR A 363 -2.98 31.24 30.44
CA THR A 363 -4.42 31.06 30.22
C THR A 363 -4.88 31.98 29.10
N ALA A 364 -5.58 31.43 28.12
CA ALA A 364 -6.17 32.12 27.00
C ALA A 364 -7.69 31.93 27.00
N HIS A 365 -8.42 33.00 26.77
CA HIS A 365 -9.89 33.05 26.75
C HIS A 365 -10.43 33.12 25.32
N PRO A 366 -11.67 32.67 25.07
CA PRO A 366 -12.32 32.90 23.79
C PRO A 366 -12.30 34.39 23.40
N GLY A 367 -11.82 34.70 22.20
CA GLY A 367 -11.56 36.06 21.73
C GLY A 367 -10.08 36.43 21.71
N ASP A 368 -9.22 35.67 22.37
CA ASP A 368 -7.79 35.95 22.43
C ASP A 368 -7.04 35.45 21.19
N ILE A 369 -6.12 36.27 20.72
CA ILE A 369 -5.07 35.89 19.76
C ILE A 369 -3.74 35.92 20.50
N ILE A 370 -3.13 34.75 20.67
CA ILE A 370 -1.86 34.57 21.35
C ILE A 370 -0.75 34.48 20.31
N GLY A 371 0.17 35.45 20.31
CA GLY A 371 1.34 35.43 19.42
C GLY A 371 2.42 34.45 19.92
N ILE A 372 3.02 33.71 19.02
CA ILE A 372 4.17 32.84 19.32
C ILE A 372 5.30 33.24 18.40
N THR A 373 6.42 33.65 18.98
CA THR A 373 7.59 34.09 18.20
C THR A 373 8.92 33.77 18.92
N GLY A 374 10.02 34.01 18.22
CA GLY A 374 11.38 33.76 18.68
C GLY A 374 12.34 33.45 17.53
N PRO A 375 13.62 33.28 17.78
CA PRO A 375 14.62 32.96 16.76
C PRO A 375 14.27 31.72 15.93
N VAL A 376 14.96 31.54 14.79
CA VAL A 376 14.80 30.35 13.97
C VAL A 376 15.22 29.11 14.76
N ALA A 377 14.47 28.01 14.60
CA ALA A 377 14.72 26.72 15.25
C ALA A 377 14.56 26.70 16.79
N CYS A 378 13.90 27.67 17.41
CA CYS A 378 13.65 27.67 18.87
C CYS A 378 12.45 26.80 19.32
N GLY A 379 11.77 26.08 18.41
CA GLY A 379 10.72 25.13 18.75
C GLY A 379 9.28 25.63 18.60
N LYS A 380 9.03 26.77 17.92
CA LYS A 380 7.68 27.32 17.71
C LYS A 380 6.70 26.33 17.08
N SER A 381 7.07 25.73 15.95
CA SER A 381 6.23 24.74 15.27
C SER A 381 6.04 23.47 16.12
N THR A 382 7.02 23.13 16.96
CA THR A 382 6.90 22.04 17.93
C THR A 382 5.83 22.35 18.97
N LEU A 383 5.81 23.58 19.51
CA LEU A 383 4.75 24.04 20.42
C LEU A 383 3.37 23.96 19.76
N GLY A 384 3.25 24.39 18.50
CA GLY A 384 2.00 24.26 17.75
C GLY A 384 1.52 22.82 17.63
N ARG A 385 2.43 21.88 17.42
CA ARG A 385 2.11 20.44 17.32
C ARG A 385 1.74 19.78 18.65
N VAL A 386 2.14 20.33 19.78
CA VAL A 386 1.72 19.83 21.10
C VAL A 386 0.21 19.82 21.23
N PHE A 387 -0.50 20.80 20.67
CA PHE A 387 -1.96 20.86 20.69
C PHE A 387 -2.63 19.70 19.93
N LEU A 388 -1.91 19.03 19.03
CA LEU A 388 -2.42 17.84 18.33
C LEU A 388 -2.21 16.55 19.12
N CYS A 389 -1.49 16.60 20.25
CA CYS A 389 -1.15 15.45 21.11
C CYS A 389 -0.50 14.28 20.32
N GLU A 390 0.24 14.58 19.23
CA GLU A 390 0.91 13.57 18.41
C GLU A 390 2.18 13.01 19.07
N ALA A 391 2.76 13.76 20.03
CA ALA A 391 3.90 13.34 20.81
C ALA A 391 3.65 13.63 22.30
N PRO A 392 4.21 12.83 23.22
CA PRO A 392 4.08 13.05 24.66
C PRO A 392 4.79 14.35 25.06
N TYR A 393 4.16 15.10 25.95
CA TYR A 393 4.69 16.33 26.55
C TYR A 393 4.63 16.24 28.08
N GLN A 394 5.33 17.14 28.75
CA GLN A 394 5.30 17.29 30.20
C GLN A 394 4.45 18.52 30.56
N GLY A 395 3.90 18.56 31.76
CA GLY A 395 2.95 19.59 32.15
C GLY A 395 1.53 19.27 31.68
N SER A 396 0.73 20.30 31.41
CA SER A 396 -0.69 20.15 31.12
C SER A 396 -1.15 21.15 30.04
N VAL A 397 -2.01 20.67 29.12
CA VAL A 397 -2.73 21.49 28.13
C VAL A 397 -4.22 21.18 28.30
N CYS A 398 -4.95 22.07 28.92
CA CYS A 398 -6.36 21.88 29.20
C CYS A 398 -7.25 22.75 28.30
N PHE A 399 -8.34 22.18 27.82
CA PHE A 399 -9.45 22.87 27.19
C PHE A 399 -10.69 22.71 28.05
N GLY A 400 -11.22 23.83 28.59
CA GLY A 400 -12.34 23.81 29.50
C GLY A 400 -12.12 22.93 30.74
N GLY A 401 -10.90 22.92 31.28
CA GLY A 401 -10.51 22.11 32.44
C GLY A 401 -10.23 20.63 32.13
N ARG A 402 -10.37 20.19 30.88
CA ARG A 402 -10.04 18.82 30.46
C ARG A 402 -8.69 18.78 29.76
N GLU A 403 -7.83 17.86 30.18
CA GLU A 403 -6.51 17.64 29.59
C GLU A 403 -6.64 17.10 28.16
N LEU A 404 -5.99 17.75 27.17
CA LEU A 404 -6.08 17.36 25.76
C LEU A 404 -5.54 15.94 25.51
N SER A 405 -4.48 15.54 26.20
CA SER A 405 -3.88 14.20 26.03
C SER A 405 -4.81 13.05 26.43
N THR A 406 -5.86 13.33 27.20
CA THR A 406 -6.89 12.34 27.59
C THR A 406 -8.02 12.21 26.57
N LEU A 407 -8.09 13.13 25.62
CA LEU A 407 -9.10 13.12 24.56
C LEU A 407 -8.75 12.10 23.48
N THR A 408 -9.78 11.54 22.87
CA THR A 408 -9.58 10.71 21.67
C THR A 408 -9.09 11.57 20.50
N PRO A 409 -8.35 11.00 19.52
CA PRO A 409 -7.89 11.75 18.35
C PRO A 409 -9.02 12.50 17.61
N ARG A 410 -10.24 11.94 17.67
CA ARG A 410 -11.41 12.56 17.07
C ARG A 410 -11.91 13.78 17.87
N GLN A 411 -11.88 13.72 19.20
CA GLN A 411 -12.21 14.86 20.05
C GLN A 411 -11.16 15.96 19.90
N ILE A 412 -9.87 15.62 19.80
CA ILE A 412 -8.80 16.58 19.48
C ILE A 412 -9.08 17.27 18.14
N ALA A 413 -9.40 16.51 17.08
CA ALA A 413 -9.73 17.06 15.76
C ALA A 413 -11.03 17.90 15.76
N ALA A 414 -11.94 17.68 16.72
CA ALA A 414 -13.11 18.53 16.94
C ALA A 414 -12.79 19.81 17.70
N THR A 415 -11.74 19.81 18.52
CA THR A 415 -11.35 20.93 19.40
C THR A 415 -10.31 21.82 18.76
N VAL A 416 -9.30 21.25 18.09
CA VAL A 416 -8.15 21.97 17.55
C VAL A 416 -8.16 21.97 16.03
N GLY A 417 -8.17 23.17 15.42
CA GLY A 417 -7.84 23.41 14.02
C GLY A 417 -6.35 23.74 13.90
N TYR A 418 -5.69 23.17 12.92
CA TYR A 418 -4.25 23.36 12.75
C TYR A 418 -3.89 23.67 11.30
N LEU A 419 -3.15 24.74 11.08
CA LEU A 419 -2.48 25.08 9.84
C LEU A 419 -0.97 24.93 10.04
N GLY A 420 -0.35 23.99 9.33
CA GLY A 420 1.10 23.78 9.38
C GLY A 420 1.87 24.75 8.47
N HIS A 421 3.17 24.86 8.71
CA HIS A 421 4.08 25.69 7.92
C HIS A 421 4.13 25.27 6.44
N ASP A 422 4.17 23.97 6.17
CA ASP A 422 4.14 23.42 4.82
C ASP A 422 2.73 22.94 4.48
N PRO A 423 2.00 23.61 3.56
CA PRO A 423 0.63 23.26 3.27
C PRO A 423 0.54 21.98 2.45
N GLU A 424 -0.10 20.96 3.00
CA GLU A 424 -0.41 19.73 2.28
C GLU A 424 -1.73 19.89 1.52
N LEU A 425 -1.66 19.91 0.19
CA LEU A 425 -2.83 20.00 -0.69
C LEU A 425 -3.05 18.66 -1.41
N SER A 426 -4.32 18.29 -1.52
CA SER A 426 -4.72 17.09 -2.26
C SER A 426 -4.70 17.37 -3.77
N ALA A 427 -4.41 16.34 -4.57
CA ALA A 427 -4.57 16.38 -6.02
C ALA A 427 -6.07 16.34 -6.38
N ASP A 428 -6.75 17.48 -6.19
CA ASP A 428 -8.19 17.65 -6.35
C ASP A 428 -8.49 19.11 -6.73
N THR A 429 -9.77 19.46 -6.89
CA THR A 429 -10.17 20.85 -7.20
C THR A 429 -9.83 21.81 -6.05
N VAL A 430 -9.74 23.10 -6.35
CA VAL A 430 -9.61 24.16 -5.34
C VAL A 430 -10.75 24.05 -4.32
N GLN A 431 -11.99 23.92 -4.79
CA GLN A 431 -13.17 23.76 -3.94
C GLN A 431 -13.04 22.56 -3.00
N ASN A 432 -12.69 21.38 -3.50
CA ASN A 432 -12.55 20.18 -2.70
C ASN A 432 -11.39 20.29 -1.69
N ASN A 433 -10.33 21.00 -2.03
CA ASN A 433 -9.23 21.27 -1.10
C ASN A 433 -9.65 22.15 0.07
N VAL A 434 -10.57 23.09 -0.12
CA VAL A 434 -11.09 23.95 0.95
C VAL A 434 -12.18 23.25 1.74
N LEU A 435 -13.18 22.70 1.05
CA LEU A 435 -14.40 22.19 1.70
C LEU A 435 -14.27 20.77 2.25
N CYS A 436 -13.30 19.96 1.79
CA CYS A 436 -13.08 18.58 2.24
C CYS A 436 -14.37 17.73 2.28
N GLY A 437 -15.28 17.96 1.32
CA GLY A 437 -16.56 17.24 1.20
C GLY A 437 -17.72 17.85 2.00
N SER A 438 -17.59 19.06 2.60
CA SER A 438 -18.73 19.80 3.16
C SER A 438 -19.52 20.52 2.07
N GLU A 439 -20.84 20.66 2.27
CA GLU A 439 -21.76 21.32 1.32
C GLU A 439 -21.93 22.81 1.66
N GLN A 440 -20.81 23.56 1.70
CA GLN A 440 -20.80 24.99 1.97
C GLN A 440 -20.43 25.78 0.72
N ASP A 441 -20.72 27.08 0.70
CA ASP A 441 -20.13 27.98 -0.27
C ASP A 441 -18.64 28.19 0.04
N VAL A 442 -17.78 27.99 -0.95
CA VAL A 442 -16.33 28.16 -0.83
C VAL A 442 -15.89 29.62 -0.89
N MET A 443 -16.69 30.49 -1.51
CA MET A 443 -16.31 31.86 -1.81
C MET A 443 -16.00 32.74 -0.60
N PRO A 444 -16.75 32.66 0.54
CA PRO A 444 -16.42 33.45 1.73
C PRO A 444 -15.04 33.08 2.29
N TRP A 445 -14.67 31.80 2.27
CA TRP A 445 -13.41 31.32 2.80
C TRP A 445 -12.21 31.69 1.91
N LEU A 446 -12.40 31.67 0.59
CA LEU A 446 -11.41 32.18 -0.35
C LEU A 446 -11.21 33.70 -0.20
N ALA A 447 -12.29 34.46 0.07
CA ALA A 447 -12.21 35.88 0.34
C ALA A 447 -11.45 36.17 1.64
N ALA A 448 -11.77 35.46 2.74
CA ALA A 448 -11.10 35.60 4.03
C ALA A 448 -9.59 35.29 3.97
N ALA A 449 -9.18 34.42 3.04
CA ALA A 449 -7.78 34.10 2.78
C ALA A 449 -7.16 34.99 1.66
N ALA A 450 -7.84 36.05 1.24
CA ALA A 450 -7.41 36.93 0.15
C ALA A 450 -7.00 36.19 -1.14
N LEU A 451 -7.71 35.11 -1.50
CA LEU A 451 -7.42 34.25 -2.65
C LEU A 451 -8.53 34.23 -3.70
N LYS A 452 -9.69 34.87 -3.42
CA LYS A 452 -10.89 34.79 -4.26
C LYS A 452 -10.64 35.24 -5.69
N GLU A 453 -10.04 36.43 -5.89
CA GLU A 453 -9.83 37.01 -7.21
C GLU A 453 -8.86 36.16 -8.05
N GLU A 454 -7.81 35.63 -7.43
CA GLU A 454 -6.84 34.79 -8.11
C GLU A 454 -7.45 33.44 -8.55
N VAL A 455 -8.32 32.87 -7.72
CA VAL A 455 -9.02 31.62 -8.07
C VAL A 455 -10.03 31.88 -9.20
N LEU A 456 -10.77 32.97 -9.15
CA LEU A 456 -11.72 33.34 -10.22
C LEU A 456 -11.02 33.60 -11.55
N ALA A 457 -9.79 34.10 -11.53
CA ALA A 457 -8.97 34.31 -12.73
C ALA A 457 -8.40 32.97 -13.33
N MET A 458 -8.48 31.84 -12.63
CA MET A 458 -8.09 30.55 -13.18
C MET A 458 -9.10 30.08 -14.23
N GLU A 459 -8.66 29.33 -15.23
CA GLU A 459 -9.46 28.87 -16.38
C GLU A 459 -10.79 28.18 -15.97
N LYS A 460 -10.76 27.41 -14.87
CA LYS A 460 -11.93 26.69 -14.33
C LYS A 460 -12.37 27.20 -12.96
N GLY A 461 -11.90 28.38 -12.53
CA GLY A 461 -12.24 28.94 -11.23
C GLY A 461 -12.01 27.92 -10.10
N THR A 462 -13.01 27.74 -9.24
CA THR A 462 -12.96 26.79 -8.09
C THR A 462 -12.85 25.32 -8.48
N GLU A 463 -13.23 24.97 -9.71
CA GLU A 463 -13.12 23.61 -10.26
C GLU A 463 -11.73 23.32 -10.86
N THR A 464 -10.79 24.26 -10.76
CA THR A 464 -9.40 24.05 -11.18
C THR A 464 -8.75 22.96 -10.33
N VAL A 465 -8.29 21.90 -10.99
CA VAL A 465 -7.55 20.80 -10.33
C VAL A 465 -6.12 21.26 -10.05
N ILE A 466 -5.67 21.07 -8.81
CA ILE A 466 -4.32 21.42 -8.35
C ILE A 466 -3.55 20.17 -7.95
N GLY A 467 -2.23 20.21 -7.98
CA GLY A 467 -1.36 19.11 -7.57
C GLY A 467 -0.36 18.65 -8.63
N SER A 468 0.30 17.53 -8.39
CA SER A 468 1.32 17.00 -9.32
C SER A 468 0.69 16.58 -10.66
N GLY A 469 1.14 17.21 -11.75
CA GLY A 469 0.64 16.95 -13.12
C GLY A 469 -0.52 17.87 -13.56
N SER A 470 -0.93 18.83 -12.74
CA SER A 470 -1.96 19.83 -13.01
C SER A 470 -1.46 21.24 -12.65
N THR A 471 -2.35 22.19 -12.44
CA THR A 471 -1.98 23.57 -12.09
C THR A 471 -1.17 23.61 -10.79
N ARG A 472 0.01 24.23 -10.85
CA ARG A 472 0.86 24.46 -9.67
C ARG A 472 0.53 25.82 -9.08
N LEU A 473 0.19 25.84 -7.80
CA LEU A 473 0.07 27.08 -7.04
C LEU A 473 1.46 27.57 -6.62
N SER A 474 1.60 28.90 -6.50
CA SER A 474 2.77 29.46 -5.81
C SER A 474 2.74 29.08 -4.32
N GLY A 475 3.88 29.18 -3.62
CA GLY A 475 3.94 28.89 -2.18
C GLY A 475 2.93 29.70 -1.38
N GLY A 476 2.79 31.00 -1.66
CA GLY A 476 1.82 31.88 -1.01
C GLY A 476 0.37 31.55 -1.34
N GLN A 477 0.06 31.14 -2.58
CA GLN A 477 -1.29 30.66 -2.95
C GLN A 477 -1.63 29.36 -2.24
N ALA A 478 -0.69 28.43 -2.15
CA ALA A 478 -0.87 27.15 -1.44
C ALA A 478 -1.12 27.37 0.06
N GLN A 479 -0.39 28.30 0.68
CA GLN A 479 -0.56 28.66 2.09
C GLN A 479 -1.93 29.31 2.34
N ARG A 480 -2.34 30.26 1.50
CA ARG A 480 -3.66 30.91 1.59
C ARG A 480 -4.80 29.92 1.34
N LEU A 481 -4.64 28.95 0.44
CA LEU A 481 -5.64 27.93 0.21
C LEU A 481 -5.79 27.00 1.43
N ALA A 482 -4.69 26.64 2.08
CA ALA A 482 -4.72 25.87 3.32
C ALA A 482 -5.31 26.68 4.49
N LEU A 483 -5.07 27.99 4.53
CA LEU A 483 -5.74 28.89 5.48
C LEU A 483 -7.25 28.93 5.23
N ALA A 484 -7.70 29.09 3.97
CA ALA A 484 -9.12 29.04 3.60
C ALA A 484 -9.78 27.73 4.06
N ARG A 485 -9.10 26.58 3.86
CA ARG A 485 -9.55 25.28 4.37
C ARG A 485 -9.68 25.28 5.89
N THR A 486 -8.71 25.84 6.59
CA THR A 486 -8.70 25.85 8.06
C THR A 486 -9.84 26.72 8.62
N LEU A 487 -10.11 27.86 8.00
CA LEU A 487 -11.23 28.75 8.36
C LEU A 487 -12.59 28.14 8.00
N ALA A 488 -12.70 27.39 6.89
CA ALA A 488 -13.94 26.71 6.48
C ALA A 488 -14.37 25.61 7.45
N HIS A 489 -13.45 25.14 8.31
CA HIS A 489 -13.71 24.09 9.30
C HIS A 489 -13.51 24.63 10.73
N PRO A 490 -14.41 25.46 11.25
CA PRO A 490 -14.23 26.16 12.52
C PRO A 490 -14.02 25.20 13.69
N ARG A 491 -13.06 25.54 14.56
CA ARG A 491 -12.75 24.85 15.81
C ARG A 491 -12.61 25.88 16.92
N PRO A 492 -12.91 25.51 18.19
CA PRO A 492 -12.79 26.44 19.30
C PRO A 492 -11.34 26.87 19.60
N VAL A 493 -10.36 26.05 19.25
CA VAL A 493 -8.94 26.39 19.32
C VAL A 493 -8.35 26.33 17.92
N LEU A 494 -7.63 27.37 17.52
CA LEU A 494 -6.98 27.46 16.22
C LEU A 494 -5.48 27.68 16.41
N VAL A 495 -4.67 26.87 15.78
CA VAL A 495 -3.21 27.00 15.75
C VAL A 495 -2.75 27.22 14.33
N LEU A 496 -2.15 28.37 14.06
CA LEU A 496 -1.69 28.80 12.75
C LEU A 496 -0.16 28.94 12.77
N ASP A 497 0.53 28.07 12.03
CA ASP A 497 1.99 28.06 11.93
C ASP A 497 2.44 28.83 10.67
N ASP A 498 2.85 30.06 10.87
CA ASP A 498 3.34 31.02 9.89
C ASP A 498 2.39 31.27 8.69
N PRO A 499 1.10 31.60 8.93
CA PRO A 499 0.09 31.75 7.88
C PRO A 499 0.39 32.87 6.89
N PHE A 500 1.31 33.77 7.23
CA PHE A 500 1.67 34.96 6.45
C PHE A 500 2.98 34.79 5.65
N SER A 501 3.55 33.59 5.61
CA SER A 501 4.75 33.34 4.83
C SER A 501 4.51 33.65 3.34
N ALA A 502 5.46 34.32 2.70
CA ALA A 502 5.42 34.70 1.29
C ALA A 502 4.27 35.65 0.88
N LEU A 503 3.70 36.42 1.82
CA LEU A 503 2.70 37.46 1.53
C LEU A 503 3.34 38.85 1.54
N ASP A 504 2.75 39.74 0.75
CA ASP A 504 2.98 41.18 0.86
C ASP A 504 2.25 41.75 2.08
N ARG A 505 2.64 42.95 2.49
CA ARG A 505 2.12 43.60 3.69
C ARG A 505 0.62 43.87 3.64
N SER A 506 0.12 44.34 2.49
CA SER A 506 -1.30 44.67 2.34
C SER A 506 -2.21 43.43 2.43
N THR A 507 -1.76 42.30 1.87
CA THR A 507 -2.47 41.02 1.96
C THR A 507 -2.43 40.47 3.38
N GLU A 508 -1.29 40.60 4.08
CA GLU A 508 -1.14 40.21 5.48
C GLU A 508 -2.10 41.01 6.37
N ASP A 509 -2.17 42.36 6.21
CA ASP A 509 -3.06 43.22 6.99
C ASP A 509 -4.54 42.84 6.78
N ALA A 510 -4.94 42.56 5.53
CA ALA A 510 -6.30 42.15 5.20
C ALA A 510 -6.67 40.78 5.85
N ILE A 511 -5.80 39.78 5.74
CA ILE A 511 -6.03 38.47 6.35
C ILE A 511 -6.05 38.55 7.87
N PHE A 512 -5.20 39.41 8.47
CA PHE A 512 -5.19 39.57 9.93
C PHE A 512 -6.47 40.21 10.45
N ALA A 513 -7.04 41.19 9.73
CA ALA A 513 -8.34 41.79 10.06
C ALA A 513 -9.48 40.75 10.02
N GLU A 514 -9.52 39.90 9.00
CA GLU A 514 -10.47 38.80 8.92
C GLU A 514 -10.26 37.77 10.05
N LEU A 515 -9.01 37.49 10.40
CA LEU A 515 -8.68 36.59 11.50
C LEU A 515 -9.13 37.14 12.86
N GLN A 516 -9.01 38.46 13.11
CA GLN A 516 -9.52 39.11 14.31
C GLN A 516 -11.06 38.98 14.41
N ALA A 517 -11.77 39.15 13.30
CA ALA A 517 -13.21 38.94 13.27
C ALA A 517 -13.60 37.49 13.52
N TYR A 518 -12.83 36.56 12.96
CA TYR A 518 -13.03 35.11 13.11
C TYR A 518 -12.72 34.61 14.53
N ALA A 519 -11.78 35.25 15.23
CA ALA A 519 -11.32 34.86 16.55
C ALA A 519 -12.28 35.21 17.71
N ARG A 520 -13.32 36.04 17.49
CA ARG A 520 -14.19 36.58 18.55
C ARG A 520 -14.75 35.56 19.53
N ASP A 521 -14.99 34.35 19.06
CA ASP A 521 -15.55 33.23 19.84
C ASP A 521 -14.60 32.03 19.87
N LYS A 522 -13.30 32.22 19.65
CA LYS A 522 -12.28 31.16 19.57
C LYS A 522 -11.00 31.60 20.25
N VAL A 523 -10.14 30.65 20.59
CA VAL A 523 -8.77 30.93 21.02
C VAL A 523 -7.84 30.66 19.83
N VAL A 524 -7.04 31.65 19.46
CA VAL A 524 -6.12 31.57 18.31
C VAL A 524 -4.68 31.65 18.79
N PHE A 525 -3.88 30.63 18.47
CA PHE A 525 -2.43 30.65 18.63
C PHE A 525 -1.79 30.91 17.26
N LEU A 526 -1.15 32.07 17.12
CA LEU A 526 -0.53 32.54 15.89
C LEU A 526 0.98 32.49 15.99
N ILE A 527 1.59 31.50 15.34
CA ILE A 527 3.05 31.43 15.20
C ILE A 527 3.45 32.30 14.01
N SER A 528 4.33 33.26 14.22
CA SER A 528 4.85 34.06 13.14
C SER A 528 6.28 34.56 13.39
N HIS A 529 7.02 34.67 12.31
CA HIS A 529 8.30 35.37 12.26
C HIS A 529 8.14 36.87 12.02
N ARG A 530 6.96 37.31 11.55
CA ARG A 530 6.61 38.72 11.29
C ARG A 530 5.89 39.31 12.48
N LEU A 531 6.46 40.36 13.07
CA LEU A 531 6.01 40.90 14.36
C LEU A 531 5.04 42.10 14.21
N TYR A 532 4.66 42.49 13.03
CA TYR A 532 3.87 43.67 12.79
C TYR A 532 2.53 43.75 13.52
N HIS A 533 1.86 42.60 13.67
CA HIS A 533 0.55 42.53 14.33
C HIS A 533 0.65 42.15 15.82
N PHE A 534 1.83 41.89 16.34
CA PHE A 534 2.02 41.48 17.73
C PHE A 534 1.56 42.53 18.77
N PRO A 535 1.69 43.85 18.51
CA PRO A 535 1.11 44.86 19.43
C PRO A 535 -0.42 44.79 19.60
N GLN A 536 -1.14 44.11 18.68
CA GLN A 536 -2.60 43.95 18.72
C GLN A 536 -3.04 42.63 19.37
N MET A 537 -2.11 41.77 19.80
CA MET A 537 -2.40 40.49 20.41
C MET A 537 -2.47 40.61 21.93
N GLN A 538 -3.33 39.81 22.55
CA GLN A 538 -3.57 39.86 23.98
C GLN A 538 -2.36 39.41 24.81
N GLN A 539 -1.71 38.34 24.37
CA GLN A 539 -0.48 37.83 24.98
C GLN A 539 0.47 37.30 23.91
N ILE A 540 1.75 37.27 24.25
CA ILE A 540 2.81 36.78 23.37
C ILE A 540 3.65 35.78 24.15
N ILE A 541 3.93 34.64 23.51
CA ILE A 541 4.89 33.64 23.94
C ILE A 541 6.18 33.86 23.18
N PHE A 542 7.20 34.37 23.84
CA PHE A 542 8.54 34.49 23.27
C PHE A 542 9.39 33.28 23.66
N MET A 543 9.97 32.61 22.68
CA MET A 543 10.76 31.38 22.86
C MET A 543 12.21 31.64 22.51
N GLU A 544 13.13 31.39 23.46
CA GLU A 544 14.57 31.54 23.26
C GLU A 544 15.37 30.58 24.14
N GLY A 545 16.35 29.88 23.58
CA GLY A 545 17.30 29.04 24.33
C GLY A 545 16.63 27.97 25.21
N GLY A 546 15.51 27.39 24.77
CA GLY A 546 14.76 26.38 25.51
C GLY A 546 13.87 26.94 26.64
N ARG A 547 13.80 28.26 26.79
CA ARG A 547 12.94 28.97 27.77
C ARG A 547 11.79 29.66 27.07
N THR A 548 10.71 29.86 27.79
CA THR A 548 9.53 30.60 27.33
C THR A 548 9.27 31.78 28.24
N THR A 549 8.99 32.94 27.64
CA THR A 549 8.57 34.15 28.38
C THR A 549 7.21 34.56 27.83
N VAL A 550 6.24 34.76 28.73
CA VAL A 550 4.88 35.17 28.38
C VAL A 550 4.64 36.59 28.90
N GLY A 551 4.02 37.42 28.06
CA GLY A 551 3.66 38.78 28.44
C GLY A 551 2.97 39.51 27.29
N THR A 552 2.55 40.75 27.53
CA THR A 552 2.05 41.66 26.50
C THR A 552 3.21 42.18 25.64
N HIS A 553 2.88 42.80 24.51
CA HIS A 553 3.91 43.43 23.66
C HIS A 553 4.78 44.40 24.43
N GLU A 554 4.16 45.27 25.23
CA GLU A 554 4.86 46.32 26.01
C GLU A 554 5.79 45.71 27.08
N GLU A 555 5.33 44.68 27.80
CA GLU A 555 6.13 43.96 28.77
C GLU A 555 7.34 43.28 28.16
N LEU A 556 7.17 42.60 27.01
CA LEU A 556 8.28 41.95 26.33
C LEU A 556 9.25 42.97 25.70
N MET A 557 8.78 44.08 25.18
CA MET A 557 9.63 45.18 24.71
C MET A 557 10.47 45.79 25.86
N ALA A 558 9.94 45.82 27.06
CA ALA A 558 10.66 46.31 28.25
C ALA A 558 11.66 45.27 28.78
N ALA A 559 11.23 44.00 28.92
CA ALA A 559 11.95 42.98 29.69
C ALA A 559 12.86 42.09 28.83
N VAL A 560 12.60 41.93 27.51
CA VAL A 560 13.31 40.98 26.63
C VAL A 560 14.06 41.70 25.51
N PRO A 561 15.38 41.95 25.66
CA PRO A 561 16.15 42.70 24.68
C PRO A 561 16.14 42.08 23.27
N VAL A 562 16.15 40.75 23.16
CA VAL A 562 16.13 40.05 21.87
C VAL A 562 14.78 40.23 21.15
N TYR A 563 13.66 40.20 21.89
CA TYR A 563 12.36 40.49 21.32
C TYR A 563 12.29 41.93 20.77
N ARG A 564 12.78 42.89 21.55
CA ARG A 564 12.85 44.31 21.13
C ARG A 564 13.67 44.44 19.86
N GLN A 565 14.86 43.87 19.81
CA GLN A 565 15.73 43.94 18.62
C GLN A 565 15.08 43.32 17.39
N LEU A 566 14.38 42.17 17.54
CA LEU A 566 13.64 41.55 16.44
C LEU A 566 12.50 42.45 15.94
N TYR A 567 11.75 43.06 16.82
CA TYR A 567 10.65 43.94 16.47
C TYR A 567 11.15 45.23 15.78
N GLU A 568 12.13 45.91 16.36
CA GLU A 568 12.71 47.14 15.83
C GLU A 568 13.36 46.91 14.44
N SER A 569 14.03 45.80 14.27
CA SER A 569 14.65 45.46 12.98
C SER A 569 13.63 45.27 11.84
N GLN A 570 12.43 44.79 12.17
CA GLN A 570 11.36 44.57 11.18
C GLN A 570 10.51 45.81 10.93
N THR A 571 10.29 46.66 11.94
CA THR A 571 9.41 47.83 11.84
C THR A 571 10.16 49.08 11.37
N GLY A 572 11.49 49.02 11.26
CA GLY A 572 12.31 50.18 10.86
C GLY A 572 12.45 51.25 11.96
N LEU A 573 11.92 50.95 13.16
CA LEU A 573 12.11 51.79 14.35
C LEU A 573 13.52 51.51 14.91
N LYS A 574 14.56 51.97 14.20
CA LYS A 574 15.88 52.12 14.81
C LYS A 574 15.75 53.23 15.84
N GLY A 575 15.99 52.89 17.11
CA GLY A 575 16.12 53.88 18.15
C GLY A 575 17.07 55.00 17.73
N GLY A 576 16.50 56.16 17.52
CA GLY A 576 17.28 57.39 17.49
C GLY A 576 17.84 57.62 18.89
N GLU A 577 19.10 57.20 19.13
CA GLU A 577 19.96 57.78 20.16
C GLU A 577 21.38 57.21 19.96
N GLY A 578 22.27 58.06 19.58
CA GLY A 578 23.69 57.74 19.54
C GLY A 578 24.45 58.37 18.35
N ALA A 579 24.37 59.73 18.22
CA ALA A 579 25.38 60.49 17.55
C ALA A 579 26.59 60.63 18.47
#